data_cab74c5b6212af73bff3c86f06e94a0c
#
_entry.id   cab74c5b6212af73bff3c86f06e94a0c
#
_cell.length_a   1.000
_cell.length_b   1.000
_cell.length_c   1.000
_cell.angle_alpha   90.00
_cell.angle_beta   90.00
_cell.angle_gamma   90.00
#
_symmetry.space_group_name_H-M   'P 1'
#
loop_
_entity.id
_entity.type
_entity.pdbx_description
1 polymer ?
#
loop_
_entity_poly.entity_id
_entity_poly.type
_entity_poly.pdbx_seq_one_letter_code
_entity_poly.pdbx_strand_id
1 'polypeptide(L)'
;MKKTPFFLLIVVLTLFSCSEYQKLLKSDDAELKYTKAVEYFNKGDFMRASTLFDAIATYYKGTDRSETVLNYMAKSYMGQKDYFSASEYYKTYVKTYPKGKYVVESKFMIGYCFYLDSPDPRLDQTSTYSAIAAFQEFLDVYPESDKVPEANKLLEEMTNKLAYKAYMNAKLYYNLGNYLGNNYESAIITAQNALKKYPSTSYREELLMLILDSKYEQAQQSVEEKKADRYRSTIDEYYNYTNEFPNGKYRKQADKILNESKKIVKE
;
A
#
# COMPACT_ATOMS: atom_id res chain seq x y z
N MET A 1 -5.77 -16.67 52.04
CA MET A 1 -5.48 -15.44 51.32
C MET A 1 -4.01 -15.05 51.52
N LYS A 2 -3.07 -15.47 50.66
CA LYS A 2 -1.63 -15.09 50.70
C LYS A 2 -1.09 -15.00 49.26
N LYS A 3 -1.63 -14.06 48.43
CA LYS A 3 -1.11 -13.80 47.05
C LYS A 3 -0.32 -12.50 46.94
N THR A 4 -0.19 -11.72 48.00
CA THR A 4 0.49 -10.42 48.03
C THR A 4 2.02 -10.46 47.86
N PRO A 5 2.82 -11.44 48.37
CA PRO A 5 4.26 -11.41 48.25
C PRO A 5 4.75 -11.69 46.85
N PHE A 6 4.00 -12.47 46.04
CA PHE A 6 4.42 -12.79 44.64
C PHE A 6 4.29 -11.57 43.72
N PHE A 7 3.25 -10.76 43.91
CA PHE A 7 3.05 -9.54 43.13
C PHE A 7 4.11 -8.47 43.47
N LEU A 8 4.47 -8.35 44.75
CA LEU A 8 5.53 -7.42 45.19
C LEU A 8 6.90 -7.80 44.62
N LEU A 9 7.20 -9.10 44.51
CA LEU A 9 8.47 -9.60 43.92
C LEU A 9 8.60 -9.24 42.44
N ILE A 10 7.49 -9.33 41.67
CA ILE A 10 7.49 -8.95 40.21
C ILE A 10 7.73 -7.43 40.05
N VAL A 11 7.13 -6.59 40.89
CA VAL A 11 7.32 -5.13 40.86
C VAL A 11 8.76 -4.74 41.17
N VAL A 12 9.38 -5.40 42.16
CA VAL A 12 10.79 -5.15 42.50
C VAL A 12 11.73 -5.54 41.37
N LEU A 13 11.50 -6.68 40.70
CA LEU A 13 12.33 -7.12 39.56
C LEU A 13 12.27 -6.14 38.37
N THR A 14 11.12 -5.50 38.12
CA THR A 14 10.99 -4.50 37.04
C THR A 14 11.71 -3.20 37.35
N LEU A 15 11.83 -2.79 38.61
CA LEU A 15 12.56 -1.58 39.01
C LEU A 15 14.09 -1.72 38.85
N PHE A 16 14.66 -2.90 39.07
CA PHE A 16 16.10 -3.14 38.88
C PHE A 16 16.51 -3.11 37.41
N SER A 17 15.69 -3.65 36.49
CA SER A 17 15.97 -3.64 35.05
C SER A 17 16.02 -2.21 34.47
N CYS A 18 15.17 -1.31 34.95
CA CYS A 18 15.17 0.09 34.55
C CYS A 18 16.46 0.83 35.00
N SER A 19 16.99 0.48 36.17
CA SER A 19 18.22 1.09 36.70
C SER A 19 19.48 0.71 35.88
N GLU A 20 19.63 -0.54 35.43
CA GLU A 20 20.78 -0.98 34.64
C GLU A 20 20.81 -0.36 33.25
N TYR A 21 19.66 -0.29 32.58
CA TYR A 21 19.53 0.35 31.26
C TYR A 21 19.87 1.86 31.33
N GLN A 22 19.42 2.54 32.37
CA GLN A 22 19.74 3.96 32.57
C GLN A 22 21.24 4.20 32.81
N LYS A 23 21.92 3.30 33.54
CA LYS A 23 23.38 3.34 33.71
C LYS A 23 24.09 3.13 32.38
N LEU A 24 23.60 2.16 31.56
CA LEU A 24 24.14 1.87 30.24
C LEU A 24 24.01 3.07 29.28
N LEU A 25 22.87 3.76 29.25
CA LEU A 25 22.67 4.97 28.45
C LEU A 25 23.66 6.09 28.79
N LYS A 26 24.00 6.24 30.08
CA LYS A 26 24.95 7.26 30.57
C LYS A 26 26.42 6.84 30.45
N SER A 27 26.73 5.60 30.11
CA SER A 27 28.08 5.11 29.92
C SER A 27 28.72 5.79 28.69
N ASP A 28 30.02 6.05 28.72
CA ASP A 28 30.78 6.50 27.56
C ASP A 28 31.37 5.31 26.75
N ASP A 29 31.15 4.07 27.21
CA ASP A 29 31.61 2.85 26.56
C ASP A 29 30.73 2.49 25.35
N ALA A 30 31.19 2.88 24.16
CA ALA A 30 30.49 2.63 22.89
C ALA A 30 30.44 1.13 22.53
N GLU A 31 31.48 0.33 22.88
CA GLU A 31 31.51 -1.12 22.63
C GLU A 31 30.48 -1.85 23.49
N LEU A 32 30.39 -1.49 24.77
CA LEU A 32 29.37 -2.02 25.66
C LEU A 32 27.97 -1.68 25.16
N LYS A 33 27.74 -0.42 24.77
CA LYS A 33 26.45 0.00 24.18
C LYS A 33 26.11 -0.79 22.91
N TYR A 34 27.07 -0.96 22.01
CA TYR A 34 26.86 -1.74 20.77
C TYR A 34 26.48 -3.19 21.10
N THR A 35 27.23 -3.86 21.98
CA THR A 35 26.96 -5.24 22.37
C THR A 35 25.55 -5.39 22.97
N LYS A 36 25.18 -4.47 23.86
CA LYS A 36 23.86 -4.46 24.49
C LYS A 36 22.72 -4.09 23.52
N ALA A 37 22.97 -3.20 22.57
CA ALA A 37 22.02 -2.88 21.50
C ALA A 37 21.68 -4.12 20.66
N VAL A 38 22.72 -4.91 20.29
CA VAL A 38 22.53 -6.18 19.57
C VAL A 38 21.78 -7.20 20.42
N GLU A 39 22.08 -7.31 21.73
CA GLU A 39 21.34 -8.18 22.64
C GLU A 39 19.86 -7.80 22.74
N TYR A 40 19.52 -6.51 22.88
CA TYR A 40 18.15 -6.03 22.90
C TYR A 40 17.44 -6.28 21.58
N PHE A 41 18.12 -6.03 20.46
CA PHE A 41 17.59 -6.31 19.13
C PHE A 41 17.22 -7.80 18.97
N ASN A 42 18.10 -8.70 19.35
CA ASN A 42 17.90 -10.15 19.25
C ASN A 42 16.78 -10.66 20.20
N LYS A 43 16.52 -9.94 21.29
CA LYS A 43 15.40 -10.23 22.22
C LYS A 43 14.07 -9.61 21.75
N GLY A 44 14.05 -8.84 20.64
CA GLY A 44 12.88 -8.14 20.15
C GLY A 44 12.58 -6.84 20.92
N ASP A 45 13.47 -6.37 21.79
CA ASP A 45 13.35 -5.08 22.47
C ASP A 45 13.93 -3.98 21.56
N PHE A 46 13.22 -3.73 20.46
CA PHE A 46 13.64 -2.83 19.40
C PHE A 46 13.72 -1.37 19.84
N MET A 47 12.94 -0.97 20.83
CA MET A 47 12.99 0.40 21.35
C MET A 47 14.31 0.65 22.09
N ARG A 48 14.73 -0.25 22.99
CA ARG A 48 16.01 -0.12 23.67
C ARG A 48 17.17 -0.27 22.70
N ALA A 49 17.06 -1.17 21.72
CA ALA A 49 18.06 -1.36 20.69
C ALA A 49 18.29 -0.07 19.87
N SER A 50 17.21 0.53 19.31
CA SER A 50 17.32 1.76 18.50
C SER A 50 17.91 2.91 19.29
N THR A 51 17.50 3.09 20.55
CA THR A 51 18.02 4.16 21.43
C THR A 51 19.54 4.01 21.66
N LEU A 52 20.02 2.78 21.87
CA LEU A 52 21.45 2.54 22.06
C LEU A 52 22.24 2.71 20.76
N PHE A 53 21.71 2.22 19.62
CA PHE A 53 22.34 2.42 18.31
C PHE A 53 22.43 3.91 17.96
N ASP A 54 21.38 4.71 18.24
CA ASP A 54 21.40 6.14 18.05
C ASP A 54 22.50 6.82 18.89
N ALA A 55 22.62 6.45 20.16
CA ALA A 55 23.63 6.99 21.07
C ALA A 55 25.08 6.72 20.63
N ILE A 56 25.32 5.72 19.80
CA ILE A 56 26.67 5.33 19.31
C ILE A 56 26.88 5.62 17.82
N ALA A 57 25.85 6.03 17.08
CA ALA A 57 25.92 6.25 15.65
C ALA A 57 27.02 7.26 15.25
N THR A 58 27.14 8.36 16.01
CA THR A 58 28.17 9.38 15.80
C THR A 58 29.57 8.85 16.10
N TYR A 59 29.74 8.04 17.15
CA TYR A 59 31.01 7.44 17.51
C TYR A 59 31.58 6.54 16.42
N TYR A 60 30.71 5.71 15.79
CA TYR A 60 31.14 4.81 14.74
C TYR A 60 31.16 5.43 13.33
N LYS A 61 30.80 6.70 13.19
CA LYS A 61 30.77 7.40 11.89
C LYS A 61 32.14 7.30 11.18
N GLY A 62 32.13 6.79 9.95
CA GLY A 62 33.35 6.61 9.15
C GLY A 62 34.17 5.35 9.47
N THR A 63 33.68 4.48 10.37
CA THR A 63 34.28 3.18 10.64
C THR A 63 33.51 2.05 9.90
N ASP A 64 34.10 0.85 9.83
CA ASP A 64 33.46 -0.34 9.24
C ASP A 64 32.14 -0.74 9.94
N ARG A 65 31.94 -0.33 11.21
CA ARG A 65 30.72 -0.57 11.97
C ARG A 65 29.59 0.38 11.67
N SER A 66 29.89 1.55 11.13
CA SER A 66 28.90 2.59 10.84
C SER A 66 27.77 2.06 9.95
N GLU A 67 28.12 1.28 8.92
CA GLU A 67 27.16 0.64 8.02
C GLU A 67 26.23 -0.34 8.76
N THR A 68 26.80 -1.17 9.62
CA THR A 68 26.06 -2.15 10.42
C THR A 68 25.14 -1.50 11.44
N VAL A 69 25.61 -0.45 12.12
CA VAL A 69 24.80 0.34 13.08
C VAL A 69 23.58 0.93 12.40
N LEU A 70 23.76 1.57 11.22
CA LEU A 70 22.65 2.18 10.47
C LEU A 70 21.63 1.14 10.02
N ASN A 71 22.08 -0.05 9.58
CA ASN A 71 21.19 -1.15 9.23
C ASN A 71 20.39 -1.67 10.44
N TYR A 72 21.03 -1.81 11.61
CA TYR A 72 20.32 -2.19 12.84
C TYR A 72 19.31 -1.14 13.29
N MET A 73 19.60 0.16 13.12
CA MET A 73 18.65 1.23 13.41
C MET A 73 17.41 1.07 12.54
N ALA A 74 17.57 0.96 11.22
CA ALA A 74 16.45 0.74 10.29
C ALA A 74 15.61 -0.49 10.68
N LYS A 75 16.28 -1.62 10.95
CA LYS A 75 15.60 -2.87 11.36
C LYS A 75 14.92 -2.75 12.73
N SER A 76 15.47 -1.96 13.64
CA SER A 76 14.85 -1.72 14.95
C SER A 76 13.55 -0.91 14.82
N TYR A 77 13.51 0.10 13.98
CA TYR A 77 12.27 0.84 13.70
C TYR A 77 11.23 -0.03 12.97
N MET A 78 11.68 -0.91 12.06
CA MET A 78 10.80 -1.93 11.48
C MET A 78 10.16 -2.82 12.54
N GLY A 79 10.95 -3.30 13.51
CA GLY A 79 10.47 -4.12 14.61
C GLY A 79 9.50 -3.39 15.55
N GLN A 80 9.62 -2.07 15.67
CA GLN A 80 8.70 -1.20 16.40
C GLN A 80 7.42 -0.89 15.60
N LYS A 81 7.33 -1.30 14.32
CA LYS A 81 6.29 -0.93 13.36
C LYS A 81 6.22 0.58 13.08
N ASP A 82 7.30 1.30 13.36
CA ASP A 82 7.49 2.69 12.92
C ASP A 82 8.07 2.65 11.50
N TYR A 83 7.18 2.40 10.54
CA TYR A 83 7.55 2.21 9.14
C TYR A 83 8.06 3.50 8.50
N PHE A 84 7.58 4.65 8.95
CA PHE A 84 8.06 5.93 8.48
C PHE A 84 9.54 6.13 8.84
N SER A 85 9.88 6.03 10.13
CA SER A 85 11.28 6.15 10.58
C SER A 85 12.17 5.09 9.96
N ALA A 86 11.69 3.83 9.88
CA ALA A 86 12.44 2.76 9.22
C ALA A 86 12.78 3.11 7.76
N SER A 87 11.80 3.64 6.99
CA SER A 87 12.02 4.04 5.59
C SER A 87 13.09 5.13 5.47
N GLU A 88 13.10 6.12 6.37
CA GLU A 88 14.09 7.21 6.38
C GLU A 88 15.51 6.70 6.71
N TYR A 89 15.64 5.73 7.63
CA TYR A 89 16.93 5.10 7.90
C TYR A 89 17.40 4.24 6.73
N TYR A 90 16.52 3.50 6.04
CA TYR A 90 16.89 2.77 4.83
C TYR A 90 17.28 3.71 3.68
N LYS A 91 16.58 4.84 3.48
CA LYS A 91 16.98 5.87 2.50
C LYS A 91 18.34 6.46 2.84
N THR A 92 18.57 6.76 4.12
CA THR A 92 19.87 7.24 4.61
C THR A 92 20.97 6.23 4.35
N TYR A 93 20.70 4.93 4.57
CA TYR A 93 21.62 3.87 4.28
C TYR A 93 22.01 3.82 2.79
N VAL A 94 21.02 3.77 1.89
CA VAL A 94 21.24 3.72 0.43
C VAL A 94 22.04 4.93 -0.07
N LYS A 95 21.76 6.11 0.48
CA LYS A 95 22.49 7.35 0.16
C LYS A 95 23.94 7.33 0.66
N THR A 96 24.16 6.83 1.88
CA THR A 96 25.48 6.88 2.54
C THR A 96 26.39 5.76 2.07
N TYR A 97 25.82 4.56 1.80
CA TYR A 97 26.54 3.36 1.43
C TYR A 97 26.02 2.77 0.10
N PRO A 98 26.19 3.47 -1.05
CA PRO A 98 25.62 3.04 -2.34
C PRO A 98 26.23 1.73 -2.89
N LYS A 99 27.33 1.28 -2.31
CA LYS A 99 28.00 -0.02 -2.58
C LYS A 99 28.07 -0.90 -1.34
N GLY A 100 27.31 -0.57 -0.32
CA GLY A 100 27.33 -1.24 0.98
C GLY A 100 26.69 -2.63 0.93
N LYS A 101 27.06 -3.44 1.91
CA LYS A 101 26.62 -4.84 2.04
C LYS A 101 25.08 -5.00 2.04
N TYR A 102 24.34 -4.03 2.59
CA TYR A 102 22.89 -4.10 2.75
C TYR A 102 22.13 -3.20 1.77
N VAL A 103 22.80 -2.66 0.73
CA VAL A 103 22.19 -1.66 -0.16
C VAL A 103 20.98 -2.19 -0.91
N VAL A 104 21.06 -3.42 -1.45
CA VAL A 104 19.97 -4.07 -2.19
C VAL A 104 18.77 -4.32 -1.27
N GLU A 105 19.03 -4.91 -0.08
CA GLU A 105 18.03 -5.14 0.94
C GLU A 105 17.38 -3.80 1.36
N SER A 106 18.18 -2.79 1.67
CA SER A 106 17.70 -1.48 2.11
C SER A 106 16.84 -0.80 1.06
N LYS A 107 17.20 -0.90 -0.23
CA LYS A 107 16.42 -0.34 -1.33
C LYS A 107 15.05 -1.00 -1.46
N PHE A 108 14.98 -2.32 -1.35
CA PHE A 108 13.72 -3.07 -1.28
C PHE A 108 12.90 -2.67 -0.05
N MET A 109 13.54 -2.59 1.12
CA MET A 109 12.88 -2.29 2.40
C MET A 109 12.24 -0.89 2.44
N ILE A 110 12.72 0.08 1.67
CA ILE A 110 12.05 1.38 1.52
C ILE A 110 10.61 1.17 1.00
N GLY A 111 10.46 0.43 -0.09
CA GLY A 111 9.15 0.09 -0.65
C GLY A 111 8.29 -0.71 0.32
N TYR A 112 8.92 -1.68 1.02
CA TYR A 112 8.23 -2.55 1.97
C TYR A 112 7.71 -1.80 3.21
N CYS A 113 8.44 -0.79 3.70
CA CYS A 113 7.96 0.09 4.77
C CYS A 113 6.67 0.82 4.34
N PHE A 114 6.66 1.44 3.15
CA PHE A 114 5.47 2.12 2.64
C PHE A 114 4.32 1.17 2.33
N TYR A 115 4.62 -0.07 1.92
CA TYR A 115 3.61 -1.12 1.75
C TYR A 115 2.90 -1.42 3.07
N LEU A 116 3.66 -1.62 4.15
CA LEU A 116 3.12 -1.89 5.49
C LEU A 116 2.38 -0.69 6.09
N ASP A 117 2.80 0.53 5.73
CA ASP A 117 2.16 1.78 6.17
C ASP A 117 0.92 2.14 5.33
N SER A 118 0.70 1.47 4.20
CA SER A 118 -0.40 1.74 3.28
C SER A 118 -1.76 1.43 3.93
N PRO A 119 -2.66 2.43 4.11
CA PRO A 119 -3.91 2.27 4.84
C PRO A 119 -5.01 1.62 4.00
N ASP A 120 -6.21 1.50 4.59
CA ASP A 120 -7.43 1.09 3.86
C ASP A 120 -7.64 1.95 2.59
N PRO A 121 -8.10 1.38 1.46
CA PRO A 121 -8.29 2.12 0.20
C PRO A 121 -9.15 3.38 0.31
N ARG A 122 -10.06 3.46 1.28
CA ARG A 122 -10.94 4.62 1.50
C ARG A 122 -10.21 5.84 2.08
N LEU A 123 -9.06 5.61 2.72
CA LEU A 123 -8.25 6.66 3.34
C LEU A 123 -7.29 7.32 2.34
N ASP A 124 -6.46 8.23 2.81
CA ASP A 124 -5.36 8.81 2.02
C ASP A 124 -4.38 7.72 1.56
N GLN A 125 -3.94 7.79 0.31
CA GLN A 125 -3.10 6.76 -0.31
C GLN A 125 -1.66 7.22 -0.56
N THR A 126 -1.18 8.23 0.16
CA THR A 126 0.19 8.75 0.00
C THR A 126 1.23 7.65 0.17
N SER A 127 1.12 6.82 1.21
CA SER A 127 2.03 5.69 1.44
C SER A 127 1.93 4.63 0.32
N THR A 128 0.73 4.40 -0.23
CA THR A 128 0.55 3.49 -1.38
C THR A 128 1.29 3.97 -2.62
N TYR A 129 1.19 5.26 -2.95
CA TYR A 129 1.95 5.85 -4.07
C TYR A 129 3.45 5.80 -3.82
N SER A 130 3.90 6.05 -2.59
CA SER A 130 5.30 5.95 -2.20
C SER A 130 5.83 4.52 -2.32
N ALA A 131 5.03 3.51 -1.95
CA ALA A 131 5.39 2.10 -2.12
C ALA A 131 5.58 1.75 -3.60
N ILE A 132 4.61 2.14 -4.46
CA ILE A 132 4.67 1.91 -5.91
C ILE A 132 5.95 2.53 -6.49
N ALA A 133 6.23 3.80 -6.19
CA ALA A 133 7.42 4.49 -6.70
C ALA A 133 8.72 3.82 -6.22
N ALA A 134 8.78 3.41 -4.94
CA ALA A 134 9.97 2.77 -4.38
C ALA A 134 10.22 1.37 -4.96
N PHE A 135 9.16 0.56 -5.20
CA PHE A 135 9.33 -0.73 -5.85
C PHE A 135 9.68 -0.61 -7.34
N GLN A 136 9.12 0.35 -8.06
CA GLN A 136 9.53 0.64 -9.45
C GLN A 136 11.02 1.00 -9.51
N GLU A 137 11.47 1.93 -8.66
CA GLU A 137 12.87 2.32 -8.59
C GLU A 137 13.79 1.13 -8.20
N PHE A 138 13.32 0.24 -7.30
CA PHE A 138 14.04 -0.97 -6.95
C PHE A 138 14.22 -1.90 -8.17
N LEU A 139 13.15 -2.15 -8.90
CA LEU A 139 13.14 -3.01 -10.09
C LEU A 139 14.04 -2.46 -11.22
N ASP A 140 14.06 -1.14 -11.39
CA ASP A 140 14.90 -0.46 -12.40
C ASP A 140 16.39 -0.55 -12.04
N VAL A 141 16.73 -0.42 -10.75
CA VAL A 141 18.13 -0.39 -10.29
C VAL A 141 18.72 -1.79 -10.07
N TYR A 142 17.87 -2.75 -9.65
CA TYR A 142 18.30 -4.12 -9.30
C TYR A 142 17.49 -5.20 -10.02
N PRO A 143 17.45 -5.22 -11.38
CA PRO A 143 16.62 -6.16 -12.14
C PRO A 143 17.00 -7.63 -11.98
N GLU A 144 18.24 -7.92 -11.53
CA GLU A 144 18.74 -9.28 -11.30
C GLU A 144 18.65 -9.73 -9.82
N SER A 145 18.01 -8.94 -8.94
CA SER A 145 17.87 -9.28 -7.54
C SER A 145 16.90 -10.45 -7.33
N ASP A 146 17.19 -11.32 -6.37
CA ASP A 146 16.28 -12.37 -5.89
C ASP A 146 14.96 -11.83 -5.31
N LYS A 147 14.92 -10.52 -4.98
CA LYS A 147 13.74 -9.80 -4.50
C LYS A 147 12.80 -9.31 -5.61
N VAL A 148 13.19 -9.43 -6.89
CA VAL A 148 12.38 -8.97 -8.04
C VAL A 148 10.99 -9.61 -8.08
N PRO A 149 10.80 -10.94 -7.88
CA PRO A 149 9.46 -11.53 -7.88
C PRO A 149 8.57 -10.98 -6.75
N GLU A 150 9.14 -10.77 -5.56
CA GLU A 150 8.43 -10.21 -4.41
C GLU A 150 8.05 -8.74 -4.66
N ALA A 151 8.99 -7.94 -5.17
CA ALA A 151 8.75 -6.52 -5.50
C ALA A 151 7.64 -6.35 -6.54
N ASN A 152 7.64 -7.16 -7.61
CA ASN A 152 6.58 -7.15 -8.63
C ASN A 152 5.21 -7.48 -8.04
N LYS A 153 5.13 -8.50 -7.18
CA LYS A 153 3.89 -8.87 -6.50
C LYS A 153 3.35 -7.73 -5.64
N LEU A 154 4.20 -7.12 -4.82
CA LEU A 154 3.81 -6.01 -3.94
C LEU A 154 3.42 -4.76 -4.73
N LEU A 155 4.11 -4.47 -5.83
CA LEU A 155 3.78 -3.40 -6.77
C LEU A 155 2.39 -3.61 -7.39
N GLU A 156 2.09 -4.84 -7.82
CA GLU A 156 0.77 -5.21 -8.34
C GLU A 156 -0.33 -5.05 -7.28
N GLU A 157 -0.11 -5.52 -6.05
CA GLU A 157 -1.05 -5.36 -4.94
C GLU A 157 -1.35 -3.88 -4.67
N MET A 158 -0.33 -3.02 -4.63
CA MET A 158 -0.51 -1.59 -4.40
C MET A 158 -1.23 -0.90 -5.56
N THR A 159 -0.93 -1.29 -6.79
CA THR A 159 -1.59 -0.78 -7.99
C THR A 159 -3.06 -1.18 -8.02
N ASN A 160 -3.37 -2.45 -7.71
CA ASN A 160 -4.75 -2.94 -7.59
C ASN A 160 -5.53 -2.25 -6.44
N LYS A 161 -4.87 -1.92 -5.35
CA LYS A 161 -5.47 -1.15 -4.24
C LYS A 161 -5.94 0.24 -4.70
N LEU A 162 -5.14 0.95 -5.52
CA LEU A 162 -5.53 2.22 -6.10
C LEU A 162 -6.66 2.08 -7.13
N ALA A 163 -6.62 1.02 -7.94
CA ALA A 163 -7.70 0.71 -8.88
C ALA A 163 -9.01 0.40 -8.15
N TYR A 164 -8.95 -0.34 -7.04
CA TYR A 164 -10.11 -0.58 -6.20
C TYR A 164 -10.70 0.71 -5.61
N LYS A 165 -9.85 1.63 -5.14
CA LYS A 165 -10.30 2.97 -4.71
C LYS A 165 -11.03 3.70 -5.83
N ALA A 166 -10.49 3.67 -7.06
CA ALA A 166 -11.12 4.30 -8.21
C ALA A 166 -12.47 3.63 -8.57
N TYR A 167 -12.55 2.30 -8.50
CA TYR A 167 -13.81 1.55 -8.64
C TYR A 167 -14.85 1.97 -7.59
N MET A 168 -14.46 2.04 -6.31
CA MET A 168 -15.36 2.47 -5.24
C MET A 168 -15.91 3.89 -5.49
N ASN A 169 -15.05 4.80 -5.97
CA ASN A 169 -15.47 6.17 -6.30
C ASN A 169 -16.45 6.19 -7.48
N ALA A 170 -16.19 5.44 -8.54
CA ALA A 170 -17.09 5.31 -9.67
C ALA A 170 -18.44 4.71 -9.25
N LYS A 171 -18.41 3.68 -8.40
CA LYS A 171 -19.62 3.05 -7.85
C LYS A 171 -20.42 3.99 -6.94
N LEU A 172 -19.74 4.85 -6.20
CA LEU A 172 -20.41 5.89 -5.42
C LEU A 172 -21.23 6.83 -6.33
N TYR A 173 -20.63 7.32 -7.42
CA TYR A 173 -21.37 8.15 -8.41
C TYR A 173 -22.53 7.38 -9.03
N TYR A 174 -22.35 6.13 -9.40
CA TYR A 174 -23.44 5.28 -9.89
C TYR A 174 -24.60 5.20 -8.89
N ASN A 175 -24.31 4.95 -7.62
CA ASN A 175 -25.31 4.84 -6.57
C ASN A 175 -26.03 6.16 -6.27
N LEU A 176 -25.39 7.31 -6.51
CA LEU A 176 -26.02 8.63 -6.42
C LEU A 176 -27.02 8.88 -7.58
N GLY A 177 -26.82 8.25 -8.74
CA GLY A 177 -27.74 8.36 -9.88
C GLY A 177 -27.99 9.79 -10.29
N ASN A 178 -29.26 10.22 -10.28
CA ASN A 178 -29.64 11.59 -10.61
C ASN A 178 -29.77 12.53 -9.38
N TYR A 179 -29.30 12.12 -8.21
CA TYR A 179 -29.34 12.98 -7.05
C TYR A 179 -28.41 14.20 -7.24
N LEU A 180 -28.98 15.38 -7.24
CA LEU A 180 -28.30 16.67 -7.45
C LEU A 180 -27.48 16.78 -8.76
N GLY A 181 -27.80 15.99 -9.77
CA GLY A 181 -27.15 16.06 -11.08
C GLY A 181 -27.02 14.70 -11.77
N ASN A 182 -26.35 14.68 -12.92
CA ASN A 182 -26.11 13.45 -13.67
C ASN A 182 -24.85 12.72 -13.18
N ASN A 183 -24.98 11.98 -12.09
CA ASN A 183 -23.86 11.22 -11.53
C ASN A 183 -23.53 9.94 -12.32
N TYR A 184 -24.44 9.44 -13.17
CA TYR A 184 -24.11 8.34 -14.08
C TYR A 184 -23.00 8.73 -15.05
N GLU A 185 -22.99 9.96 -15.56
CA GLU A 185 -21.90 10.47 -16.40
C GLU A 185 -20.58 10.53 -15.61
N SER A 186 -20.64 11.00 -14.36
CA SER A 186 -19.47 11.02 -13.46
C SER A 186 -18.94 9.61 -13.18
N ALA A 187 -19.84 8.61 -13.03
CA ALA A 187 -19.46 7.21 -12.86
C ALA A 187 -18.73 6.67 -14.10
N ILE A 188 -19.26 6.94 -15.30
CA ILE A 188 -18.65 6.54 -16.58
C ILE A 188 -17.24 7.12 -16.70
N ILE A 189 -17.10 8.44 -16.54
CA ILE A 189 -15.82 9.14 -16.67
C ILE A 189 -14.80 8.61 -15.63
N THR A 190 -15.24 8.42 -14.39
CA THR A 190 -14.36 7.92 -13.31
C THR A 190 -13.90 6.50 -13.59
N ALA A 191 -14.79 5.61 -14.06
CA ALA A 191 -14.45 4.24 -14.41
C ALA A 191 -13.52 4.16 -15.64
N GLN A 192 -13.77 4.96 -16.68
CA GLN A 192 -12.92 5.06 -17.86
C GLN A 192 -11.50 5.55 -17.51
N ASN A 193 -11.40 6.57 -16.65
CA ASN A 193 -10.11 7.06 -16.16
C ASN A 193 -9.36 5.99 -15.35
N ALA A 194 -10.09 5.19 -14.56
CA ALA A 194 -9.50 4.07 -13.82
C ALA A 194 -8.95 2.99 -14.77
N LEU A 195 -9.70 2.61 -15.80
CA LEU A 195 -9.26 1.64 -16.82
C LEU A 195 -8.02 2.13 -17.58
N LYS A 196 -7.97 3.43 -17.91
CA LYS A 196 -6.81 4.03 -18.57
C LYS A 196 -5.57 4.06 -17.65
N LYS A 197 -5.76 4.38 -16.38
CA LYS A 197 -4.67 4.51 -15.40
C LYS A 197 -4.14 3.16 -14.93
N TYR A 198 -5.02 2.16 -14.82
CA TYR A 198 -4.73 0.82 -14.29
C TYR A 198 -5.18 -0.27 -15.30
N PRO A 199 -4.53 -0.37 -16.47
CA PRO A 199 -5.00 -1.23 -17.56
C PRO A 199 -5.02 -2.73 -17.21
N SER A 200 -4.12 -3.18 -16.35
CA SER A 200 -3.98 -4.59 -15.94
C SER A 200 -4.65 -4.90 -14.59
N THR A 201 -5.54 -4.03 -14.10
CA THR A 201 -6.20 -4.23 -12.81
C THR A 201 -7.12 -5.45 -12.79
N SER A 202 -7.16 -6.14 -11.66
CA SER A 202 -8.13 -7.22 -11.40
C SER A 202 -9.59 -6.73 -11.34
N TYR A 203 -9.82 -5.42 -11.24
CA TYR A 203 -11.17 -4.80 -11.23
C TYR A 203 -11.66 -4.37 -12.62
N ARG A 204 -11.01 -4.85 -13.68
CA ARG A 204 -11.29 -4.41 -15.03
C ARG A 204 -12.71 -4.79 -15.48
N GLU A 205 -13.13 -6.00 -15.19
CA GLU A 205 -14.49 -6.47 -15.53
C GLU A 205 -15.56 -5.67 -14.78
N GLU A 206 -15.35 -5.40 -13.49
CA GLU A 206 -16.24 -4.58 -12.66
C GLU A 206 -16.37 -3.14 -13.18
N LEU A 207 -15.27 -2.56 -13.61
CA LEU A 207 -15.25 -1.20 -14.15
C LEU A 207 -16.00 -1.13 -15.49
N LEU A 208 -15.80 -2.07 -16.41
CA LEU A 208 -16.52 -2.14 -17.68
C LEU A 208 -18.00 -2.37 -17.46
N MET A 209 -18.36 -3.29 -16.55
CA MET A 209 -19.77 -3.51 -16.24
C MET A 209 -20.42 -2.27 -15.60
N LEU A 210 -19.70 -1.55 -14.75
CA LEU A 210 -20.19 -0.30 -14.15
C LEU A 210 -20.42 0.79 -15.19
N ILE A 211 -19.58 0.87 -16.24
CA ILE A 211 -19.79 1.78 -17.37
C ILE A 211 -21.07 1.39 -18.12
N LEU A 212 -21.24 0.10 -18.43
CA LEU A 212 -22.43 -0.40 -19.12
C LEU A 212 -23.70 -0.12 -18.32
N ASP A 213 -23.73 -0.44 -17.02
CA ASP A 213 -24.85 -0.16 -16.13
C ASP A 213 -25.16 1.34 -16.08
N SER A 214 -24.12 2.18 -15.96
CA SER A 214 -24.29 3.66 -15.88
C SER A 214 -24.86 4.23 -17.16
N LYS A 215 -24.40 3.78 -18.34
CA LYS A 215 -24.95 4.19 -19.63
C LYS A 215 -26.42 3.77 -19.78
N TYR A 216 -26.74 2.55 -19.35
CA TYR A 216 -28.09 2.03 -19.40
C TYR A 216 -29.05 2.86 -18.51
N GLU A 217 -28.69 3.09 -17.26
CA GLU A 217 -29.47 3.92 -16.34
C GLU A 217 -29.63 5.37 -16.86
N GLN A 218 -28.55 5.93 -17.40
CA GLN A 218 -28.58 7.25 -18.03
C GLN A 218 -29.53 7.29 -19.24
N ALA A 219 -29.59 6.21 -20.05
CA ALA A 219 -30.47 6.10 -21.19
C ALA A 219 -31.96 6.01 -20.75
N GLN A 220 -32.25 5.19 -19.72
CA GLN A 220 -33.61 5.04 -19.19
C GLN A 220 -34.20 6.36 -18.69
N GLN A 221 -33.37 7.17 -18.03
CA GLN A 221 -33.80 8.41 -17.38
C GLN A 221 -33.62 9.64 -18.29
N SER A 222 -33.40 9.43 -19.60
CA SER A 222 -33.22 10.49 -20.57
C SER A 222 -34.52 11.08 -21.04
N VAL A 223 -34.46 12.35 -21.46
CA VAL A 223 -35.53 12.97 -22.29
C VAL A 223 -35.64 12.23 -23.62
N GLU A 224 -36.86 12.23 -24.21
CA GLU A 224 -37.18 11.38 -25.36
C GLU A 224 -36.26 11.63 -26.56
N GLU A 225 -35.88 12.91 -26.82
CA GLU A 225 -34.99 13.28 -27.94
C GLU A 225 -33.59 12.67 -27.87
N LYS A 226 -33.08 12.34 -26.67
CA LYS A 226 -31.75 11.78 -26.47
C LYS A 226 -31.76 10.27 -26.20
N LYS A 227 -32.93 9.70 -25.99
CA LYS A 227 -33.11 8.36 -25.49
C LYS A 227 -32.52 7.30 -26.45
N ALA A 228 -32.91 7.40 -27.74
CA ALA A 228 -32.44 6.46 -28.75
C ALA A 228 -30.92 6.45 -28.88
N ASP A 229 -30.27 7.63 -28.92
CA ASP A 229 -28.79 7.73 -29.07
C ASP A 229 -28.07 7.17 -27.84
N ARG A 230 -28.63 7.39 -26.65
CA ARG A 230 -28.05 6.84 -25.43
C ARG A 230 -28.17 5.31 -25.34
N TYR A 231 -29.30 4.73 -25.79
CA TYR A 231 -29.43 3.28 -25.90
C TYR A 231 -28.50 2.69 -26.97
N ARG A 232 -28.22 3.37 -28.09
CA ARG A 232 -27.17 2.96 -29.04
C ARG A 232 -25.81 2.93 -28.36
N SER A 233 -25.45 4.00 -27.63
CA SER A 233 -24.19 4.02 -26.86
C SER A 233 -24.12 2.93 -25.79
N THR A 234 -25.26 2.50 -25.21
CA THR A 234 -25.31 1.37 -24.29
C THR A 234 -25.07 0.05 -25.02
N ILE A 235 -25.63 -0.12 -26.23
CA ILE A 235 -25.39 -1.30 -27.06
C ILE A 235 -23.89 -1.39 -27.48
N ASP A 236 -23.29 -0.28 -27.86
CA ASP A 236 -21.85 -0.24 -28.17
C ASP A 236 -21.01 -0.68 -26.96
N GLU A 237 -21.37 -0.21 -25.75
CA GLU A 237 -20.65 -0.58 -24.53
C GLU A 237 -20.87 -2.06 -24.15
N TYR A 238 -22.05 -2.63 -24.44
CA TYR A 238 -22.26 -4.07 -24.30
C TYR A 238 -21.25 -4.84 -25.14
N TYR A 239 -21.05 -4.47 -26.41
CA TYR A 239 -20.09 -5.13 -27.26
C TYR A 239 -18.64 -4.95 -26.78
N ASN A 240 -18.29 -3.75 -26.27
CA ASN A 240 -16.99 -3.54 -25.62
C ASN A 240 -16.77 -4.51 -24.46
N TYR A 241 -17.75 -4.64 -23.56
CA TYR A 241 -17.68 -5.57 -22.43
C TYR A 241 -17.58 -7.02 -22.89
N THR A 242 -18.43 -7.46 -23.81
CA THR A 242 -18.50 -8.87 -24.23
C THR A 242 -17.35 -9.32 -25.12
N ASN A 243 -16.74 -8.40 -25.87
CA ASN A 243 -15.52 -8.68 -26.62
C ASN A 243 -14.33 -8.97 -25.70
N GLU A 244 -14.24 -8.27 -24.58
CA GLU A 244 -13.18 -8.48 -23.61
C GLU A 244 -13.49 -9.63 -22.65
N PHE A 245 -14.74 -9.76 -22.22
CA PHE A 245 -15.22 -10.79 -21.27
C PHE A 245 -16.37 -11.62 -21.84
N PRO A 246 -16.13 -12.48 -22.86
CA PRO A 246 -17.21 -13.25 -23.51
C PRO A 246 -17.91 -14.22 -22.53
N ASN A 247 -17.19 -14.72 -21.51
CA ASN A 247 -17.71 -15.58 -20.46
C ASN A 247 -17.61 -14.92 -19.08
N GLY A 248 -17.69 -13.58 -19.02
CA GLY A 248 -17.55 -12.81 -17.81
C GLY A 248 -18.66 -13.09 -16.78
N LYS A 249 -18.36 -12.82 -15.52
CA LYS A 249 -19.31 -13.07 -14.41
C LYS A 249 -20.60 -12.26 -14.50
N TYR A 250 -20.59 -11.13 -15.23
CA TYR A 250 -21.77 -10.29 -15.43
C TYR A 250 -22.46 -10.51 -16.78
N ARG A 251 -22.08 -11.53 -17.55
CA ARG A 251 -22.62 -11.79 -18.89
C ARG A 251 -24.16 -11.79 -18.95
N LYS A 252 -24.81 -12.46 -18.01
CA LYS A 252 -26.29 -12.53 -17.97
C LYS A 252 -26.94 -11.16 -17.77
N GLN A 253 -26.33 -10.31 -16.94
CA GLN A 253 -26.80 -8.95 -16.71
C GLN A 253 -26.59 -8.09 -17.96
N ALA A 254 -25.43 -8.17 -18.61
CA ALA A 254 -25.15 -7.48 -19.85
C ALA A 254 -26.11 -7.88 -20.97
N ASP A 255 -26.39 -9.16 -21.16
CA ASP A 255 -27.33 -9.69 -22.16
C ASP A 255 -28.77 -9.14 -21.91
N LYS A 256 -29.20 -9.01 -20.67
CA LYS A 256 -30.47 -8.38 -20.31
C LYS A 256 -30.52 -6.93 -20.76
N ILE A 257 -29.45 -6.15 -20.45
CA ILE A 257 -29.33 -4.75 -20.86
C ILE A 257 -29.40 -4.59 -22.38
N LEU A 258 -28.69 -5.46 -23.13
CA LEU A 258 -28.74 -5.47 -24.59
C LEU A 258 -30.16 -5.65 -25.09
N ASN A 259 -30.84 -6.72 -24.61
CA ASN A 259 -32.18 -7.06 -25.06
C ASN A 259 -33.19 -5.94 -24.78
N GLU A 260 -33.08 -5.26 -23.62
CA GLU A 260 -33.93 -4.15 -23.27
C GLU A 260 -33.61 -2.91 -24.13
N SER A 261 -32.33 -2.62 -24.37
CA SER A 261 -31.87 -1.52 -25.22
C SER A 261 -32.33 -1.64 -26.68
N LYS A 262 -32.24 -2.86 -27.27
CA LYS A 262 -32.68 -3.13 -28.65
C LYS A 262 -34.18 -2.89 -28.86
N LYS A 263 -35.03 -3.15 -27.87
CA LYS A 263 -36.47 -2.87 -27.97
C LYS A 263 -36.78 -1.39 -28.17
N ILE A 264 -35.95 -0.51 -27.62
CA ILE A 264 -36.16 0.95 -27.71
C ILE A 264 -35.61 1.50 -29.03
N VAL A 265 -34.47 0.98 -29.51
CA VAL A 265 -33.84 1.45 -30.74
C VAL A 265 -34.50 0.87 -31.99
N LYS A 266 -35.38 -0.14 -31.84
CA LYS A 266 -36.08 -0.85 -32.93
C LYS A 266 -35.12 -1.52 -33.94
N GLU A 267 -34.03 -2.07 -33.42
CA GLU A 267 -33.09 -2.95 -34.17
C GLU A 267 -33.42 -4.41 -33.96
#